data_eb8f523028e01e57555709dc1a5290e7
#
_entry.id   eb8f523028e01e57555709dc1a5290e7
#
_cell.length_a   1.000
_cell.length_b   1.000
_cell.length_c   1.000
_cell.angle_alpha   90.00
_cell.angle_beta   90.00
_cell.angle_gamma   90.00
#
_symmetry.space_group_name_H-M   'P 1'
#
loop_
_entity.id
_entity.type
_entity.pdbx_description
1 polymer ?
#
loop_
_entity_poly.entity_id
_entity_poly.type
_entity_poly.pdbx_seq_one_letter_code
_entity_poly.pdbx_strand_id
1 'polypeptide(L)'
;EILIGLVGSEMCIRDSIYEVLDLGFGKCRMCICGPKEAHDLLQHHELIRVATKYPHIAKDYFYNKKHQTVEIIKLNGSIELAPIVGLSEVICDIVETGSTLRENGLTVLEEVCPLSARMVVNQVSMKMENERITKLISDLKNVINTERNAVQ
;
A
#
# COMPACT_ATOMS: atom_id res chain seq x y z
N GLU A 1 -2.92 -17.52 13.78
CA GLU A 1 -3.81 -16.35 13.62
C GLU A 1 -3.98 -16.03 12.15
N ILE A 2 -5.22 -15.79 11.72
CA ILE A 2 -5.57 -15.44 10.34
C ILE A 2 -5.92 -13.96 10.35
N LEU A 3 -5.31 -13.18 9.47
CA LEU A 3 -5.53 -11.75 9.36
C LEU A 3 -5.99 -11.39 7.95
N ILE A 4 -6.81 -10.37 7.85
CA ILE A 4 -7.18 -9.72 6.60
C ILE A 4 -6.56 -8.32 6.62
N GLY A 5 -5.80 -8.00 5.59
CA GLY A 5 -5.12 -6.71 5.48
C GLY A 5 -4.91 -6.28 4.03
N LEU A 6 -4.58 -5.03 3.84
CA LEU A 6 -4.16 -4.50 2.55
C LEU A 6 -2.68 -4.82 2.33
N VAL A 7 -2.38 -5.54 1.28
CA VAL A 7 -1.01 -5.95 0.94
C VAL A 7 -0.75 -5.59 -0.52
N GLY A 8 0.35 -4.89 -0.76
CA GLY A 8 0.90 -4.71 -2.09
C GLY A 8 1.77 -5.90 -2.47
N SER A 9 1.93 -6.14 -3.76
CA SER A 9 2.77 -7.22 -4.25
C SER A 9 4.18 -7.13 -3.65
N GLU A 10 4.57 -8.11 -2.85
CA GLU A 10 5.92 -8.41 -2.32
C GLU A 10 6.48 -7.54 -1.20
N MET A 11 5.97 -6.30 -0.96
CA MET A 11 6.69 -5.36 -0.09
C MET A 11 6.31 -5.38 1.40
N CYS A 12 5.22 -6.03 1.79
CA CYS A 12 4.72 -5.97 3.17
C CYS A 12 4.70 -7.30 3.90
N ILE A 13 5.07 -8.40 3.25
CA ILE A 13 5.08 -9.73 3.87
C ILE A 13 6.40 -9.91 4.62
N ARG A 14 6.31 -9.91 5.95
CA ARG A 14 7.44 -10.27 6.79
C ARG A 14 7.60 -11.80 6.78
N ASP A 15 8.80 -12.28 7.01
CA ASP A 15 9.22 -13.70 6.97
C ASP A 15 8.36 -14.70 7.76
N SER A 16 7.42 -14.23 8.57
CA SER A 16 6.58 -15.05 9.45
C SER A 16 5.15 -15.27 8.96
N ILE A 17 4.73 -14.74 7.81
CA ILE A 17 3.37 -14.89 7.28
C ILE A 17 3.36 -15.32 5.82
N TYR A 18 2.32 -16.07 5.43
CA TYR A 18 2.00 -16.41 4.05
C TYR A 18 0.80 -15.61 3.57
N GLU A 19 0.91 -15.01 2.41
CA GLU A 19 -0.25 -14.54 1.65
C GLU A 19 -0.86 -15.74 0.94
N VAL A 20 -2.12 -16.05 1.24
CA VAL A 20 -2.76 -17.29 0.77
C VAL A 20 -3.90 -17.05 -0.20
N LEU A 21 -4.54 -15.88 -0.18
CA LEU A 21 -5.67 -15.60 -1.05
C LEU A 21 -5.86 -14.09 -1.28
N ASP A 22 -6.06 -13.70 -2.55
CA ASP A 22 -6.59 -12.40 -2.93
C ASP A 22 -8.12 -12.41 -2.77
N LEU A 23 -8.62 -11.58 -1.88
CA LEU A 23 -10.04 -11.50 -1.58
C LEU A 23 -10.86 -10.76 -2.65
N GLY A 24 -10.18 -10.05 -3.57
CA GLY A 24 -10.81 -9.40 -4.72
C GLY A 24 -11.49 -8.06 -4.44
N PHE A 25 -11.46 -7.59 -3.20
CA PHE A 25 -12.04 -6.29 -2.80
C PHE A 25 -10.99 -5.37 -2.16
N GLY A 26 -11.40 -4.16 -1.75
CA GLY A 26 -10.50 -3.17 -1.14
C GLY A 26 -9.38 -2.75 -2.09
N LYS A 27 -9.65 -2.70 -3.39
CA LYS A 27 -8.68 -2.30 -4.41
C LYS A 27 -8.36 -0.82 -4.24
N CYS A 28 -7.11 -0.55 -3.96
CA CYS A 28 -6.53 0.79 -3.86
C CYS A 28 -5.10 0.76 -4.40
N ARG A 29 -4.37 1.82 -4.24
CA ARG A 29 -2.99 1.92 -4.70
C ARG A 29 -2.15 2.74 -3.74
N MET A 30 -0.89 2.37 -3.57
CA MET A 30 0.10 3.21 -2.92
C MET A 30 0.59 4.22 -3.92
N CYS A 31 0.57 5.50 -3.56
CA CYS A 31 0.94 6.60 -4.45
C CYS A 31 1.87 7.59 -3.77
N ILE A 32 2.70 8.23 -4.58
CA ILE A 32 3.35 9.49 -4.22
C ILE A 32 2.40 10.61 -4.61
N CYS A 33 2.05 11.44 -3.64
CA CYS A 33 1.11 12.53 -3.83
C CYS A 33 1.70 13.85 -3.31
N GLY A 34 1.27 14.95 -3.89
CA GLY A 34 1.73 16.28 -3.50
C GLY A 34 1.04 17.39 -4.30
N PRO A 35 1.42 18.64 -4.09
CA PRO A 35 1.03 19.73 -4.98
C PRO A 35 1.56 19.46 -6.39
N LYS A 36 0.89 19.97 -7.42
CA LYS A 36 1.27 19.72 -8.82
C LYS A 36 2.70 20.13 -9.14
N GLU A 37 3.16 21.19 -8.52
CA GLU A 37 4.49 21.75 -8.68
C GLU A 37 5.60 20.81 -8.16
N ALA A 38 5.27 19.92 -7.23
CA ALA A 38 6.21 18.95 -6.70
C ALA A 38 6.58 17.83 -7.71
N HIS A 39 5.85 17.73 -8.83
CA HIS A 39 6.17 16.77 -9.89
C HIS A 39 7.57 17.06 -10.49
N ASP A 40 7.93 18.31 -10.66
CA ASP A 40 9.23 18.70 -11.21
C ASP A 40 10.38 18.32 -10.27
N LEU A 41 10.17 18.46 -8.95
CA LEU A 41 11.15 18.05 -7.93
C LEU A 41 11.46 16.55 -7.97
N LEU A 42 10.43 15.74 -8.26
CA LEU A 42 10.58 14.30 -8.42
C LEU A 42 11.39 13.92 -9.67
N GLN A 43 11.29 14.70 -10.74
CA GLN A 43 12.01 14.43 -11.99
C GLN A 43 13.48 14.87 -11.94
N HIS A 44 13.80 15.94 -11.24
CA HIS A 44 15.16 16.48 -11.18
C HIS A 44 16.03 15.82 -10.11
N HIS A 45 15.53 14.76 -9.43
CA HIS A 45 16.24 14.06 -8.36
C HIS A 45 16.76 14.98 -7.23
N GLU A 46 16.04 16.06 -6.96
CA GLU A 46 16.34 16.92 -5.82
C GLU A 46 16.15 16.18 -4.49
N LEU A 47 16.83 16.65 -3.45
CA LEU A 47 16.61 16.11 -2.11
C LEU A 47 15.26 16.60 -1.60
N ILE A 48 14.29 15.69 -1.53
CA ILE A 48 12.93 15.96 -1.08
C ILE A 48 12.62 15.22 0.22
N ARG A 49 11.69 15.78 1.00
CA ARG A 49 11.13 15.15 2.19
C ARG A 49 9.84 14.45 1.80
N VAL A 50 9.70 13.22 2.25
CA VAL A 50 8.55 12.35 1.99
C VAL A 50 7.87 11.99 3.30
N ALA A 51 6.69 12.52 3.57
CA ALA A 51 5.92 12.13 4.76
C ALA A 51 5.09 10.88 4.48
N THR A 52 5.11 9.91 5.40
CA THR A 52 4.40 8.66 5.20
C THR A 52 4.15 7.90 6.51
N LYS A 53 3.08 7.10 6.54
CA LYS A 53 2.86 6.04 7.53
C LYS A 53 3.64 4.75 7.20
N TYR A 54 4.12 4.62 5.96
CA TYR A 54 4.72 3.41 5.39
C TYR A 54 6.19 3.62 4.98
N PRO A 55 7.11 3.90 5.93
CA PRO A 55 8.48 4.29 5.62
C PRO A 55 9.26 3.24 4.83
N HIS A 56 8.98 1.94 5.04
CA HIS A 56 9.65 0.87 4.30
C HIS A 56 9.27 0.88 2.81
N ILE A 57 7.99 1.09 2.50
CA ILE A 57 7.51 1.15 1.13
C ILE A 57 8.08 2.37 0.41
N ALA A 58 8.02 3.54 1.05
CA ALA A 58 8.58 4.76 0.49
C ALA A 58 10.09 4.62 0.25
N LYS A 59 10.82 4.07 1.23
CA LYS A 59 12.25 3.83 1.11
C LYS A 59 12.59 2.90 -0.06
N ASP A 60 11.91 1.77 -0.17
CA ASP A 60 12.13 0.83 -1.26
C ASP A 60 11.85 1.47 -2.62
N TYR A 61 10.76 2.22 -2.73
CA TYR A 61 10.39 2.91 -3.96
C TYR A 61 11.46 3.92 -4.39
N PHE A 62 11.86 4.82 -3.50
CA PHE A 62 12.81 5.87 -3.85
C PHE A 62 14.23 5.34 -4.04
N TYR A 63 14.74 4.51 -3.12
CA TYR A 63 16.12 4.03 -3.21
C TYR A 63 16.31 2.91 -4.22
N ASN A 64 15.42 1.91 -4.25
CA ASN A 64 15.63 0.72 -5.08
C ASN A 64 15.04 0.84 -6.48
N LYS A 65 13.89 1.51 -6.64
CA LYS A 65 13.26 1.66 -7.96
C LYS A 65 13.66 2.94 -8.68
N LYS A 66 13.64 4.08 -7.98
CA LYS A 66 13.98 5.38 -8.57
C LYS A 66 15.44 5.77 -8.47
N HIS A 67 16.22 5.12 -7.61
CA HIS A 67 17.62 5.47 -7.30
C HIS A 67 17.78 6.93 -6.87
N GLN A 68 16.78 7.43 -6.13
CA GLN A 68 16.73 8.81 -5.63
C GLN A 68 16.85 8.81 -4.10
N THR A 69 17.73 9.66 -3.58
CA THR A 69 17.87 9.89 -2.13
C THR A 69 16.80 10.84 -1.66
N VAL A 70 16.07 10.45 -0.60
CA VAL A 70 15.00 11.25 -0.01
C VAL A 70 15.10 11.21 1.52
N GLU A 71 14.59 12.26 2.18
CA GLU A 71 14.39 12.25 3.62
C GLU A 71 12.99 11.74 3.94
N ILE A 72 12.89 10.64 4.70
CA ILE A 72 11.61 10.03 5.06
C ILE A 72 11.18 10.46 6.45
N ILE A 73 10.02 11.12 6.52
CA ILE A 73 9.38 11.59 7.74
C ILE A 73 8.23 10.66 8.07
N LYS A 74 8.41 9.87 9.13
CA LYS A 74 7.35 8.96 9.59
C LYS A 74 6.29 9.72 10.36
N LEU A 75 5.05 9.64 9.90
CA LEU A 75 3.86 10.15 10.57
C LEU A 75 2.88 9.02 10.89
N ASN A 76 2.05 9.19 11.91
CA ASN A 76 1.05 8.19 12.30
C ASN A 76 -0.38 8.53 11.87
N GLY A 77 -0.60 9.71 11.32
CA GLY A 77 -1.90 10.18 10.81
C GLY A 77 -1.80 11.58 10.21
N SER A 78 -2.87 12.05 9.57
CA SER A 78 -2.98 13.36 8.92
C SER A 78 -1.84 13.65 7.95
N ILE A 79 -1.46 12.65 7.19
CA ILE A 79 -0.28 12.68 6.30
C ILE A 79 -0.47 13.71 5.19
N GLU A 80 -1.71 13.87 4.72
CA GLU A 80 -2.12 14.84 3.71
C GLU A 80 -1.85 16.31 4.10
N LEU A 81 -1.73 16.59 5.38
CA LEU A 81 -1.41 17.93 5.87
C LEU A 81 0.08 18.26 5.79
N ALA A 82 0.95 17.28 5.70
CA ALA A 82 2.39 17.49 5.75
C ALA A 82 2.91 18.46 4.66
N PRO A 83 2.49 18.37 3.39
CA PRO A 83 2.88 19.36 2.39
C PRO A 83 2.30 20.76 2.66
N ILE A 84 1.10 20.83 3.20
CA ILE A 84 0.39 22.09 3.46
C ILE A 84 1.12 22.91 4.53
N VAL A 85 1.61 22.24 5.57
CA VAL A 85 2.36 22.91 6.65
C VAL A 85 3.87 23.01 6.37
N GLY A 86 4.32 22.61 5.18
CA GLY A 86 5.73 22.68 4.78
C GLY A 86 6.64 21.67 5.48
N LEU A 87 6.08 20.59 6.03
CA LEU A 87 6.84 19.53 6.66
C LEU A 87 7.52 18.61 5.62
N SER A 88 6.87 18.40 4.48
CA SER A 88 7.40 17.61 3.36
C SER A 88 6.97 18.18 2.02
N GLU A 89 7.68 17.87 0.96
CA GLU A 89 7.30 18.25 -0.41
C GLU A 89 6.24 17.32 -0.97
N VAL A 90 6.32 16.03 -0.63
CA VAL A 90 5.39 14.98 -1.08
C VAL A 90 5.03 14.05 0.06
N ILE A 91 4.00 13.25 -0.17
CA ILE A 91 3.59 12.17 0.72
C ILE A 91 3.60 10.83 -0.03
N CYS A 92 3.78 9.73 0.71
CA CYS A 92 3.54 8.38 0.21
C CYS A 92 2.40 7.76 1.01
N ASP A 93 1.25 7.59 0.39
CA ASP A 93 0.04 7.12 1.09
C ASP A 93 -0.87 6.28 0.19
N ILE A 94 -1.85 5.63 0.81
CA ILE A 94 -2.86 4.81 0.14
C ILE A 94 -3.92 5.71 -0.46
N VAL A 95 -4.21 5.49 -1.73
CA VAL A 95 -5.23 6.21 -2.49
C VAL A 95 -6.26 5.23 -3.04
N GLU A 96 -7.51 5.41 -2.67
CA GLU A 96 -8.65 4.73 -3.27
C GLU A 96 -9.30 5.61 -4.33
N THR A 97 -10.03 6.65 -3.93
CA THR A 97 -10.74 7.59 -4.83
C THR A 97 -9.99 8.91 -5.04
N GLY A 98 -9.06 9.24 -4.15
CA GLY A 98 -8.33 10.50 -4.15
C GLY A 98 -9.15 11.73 -3.75
N SER A 99 -10.35 11.57 -3.16
CA SER A 99 -11.18 12.69 -2.68
C SER A 99 -10.45 13.52 -1.63
N THR A 100 -9.93 12.87 -0.59
CA THR A 100 -9.17 13.53 0.48
C THR A 100 -7.96 14.31 -0.05
N LEU A 101 -7.26 13.78 -1.04
CA LEU A 101 -6.14 14.49 -1.68
C LEU A 101 -6.62 15.79 -2.33
N ARG A 102 -7.68 15.71 -3.14
CA ARG A 102 -8.25 16.89 -3.83
C ARG A 102 -8.75 17.95 -2.87
N GLU A 103 -9.39 17.56 -1.77
CA GLU A 103 -9.85 18.47 -0.72
C GLU A 103 -8.70 19.26 -0.07
N ASN A 104 -7.50 18.67 -0.04
CA ASN A 104 -6.28 19.27 0.49
C ASN A 104 -5.37 19.88 -0.61
N GLY A 105 -5.85 20.04 -1.84
CA GLY A 105 -5.08 20.62 -2.95
C GLY A 105 -3.94 19.73 -3.46
N LEU A 106 -3.96 18.44 -3.11
CA LEU A 106 -2.96 17.48 -3.53
C LEU A 106 -3.45 16.65 -4.72
N THR A 107 -2.51 16.11 -5.47
CA THR A 107 -2.77 15.20 -6.60
C THR A 107 -1.85 13.99 -6.54
N VAL A 108 -2.24 12.91 -7.20
CA VAL A 108 -1.36 11.77 -7.43
C VAL A 108 -0.31 12.18 -8.45
N LEU A 109 0.95 12.07 -8.07
CA LEU A 109 2.10 12.36 -8.92
C LEU A 109 2.64 11.08 -9.56
N GLU A 110 2.76 10.01 -8.77
CA GLU A 110 3.25 8.72 -9.22
C GLU A 110 2.53 7.57 -8.51
N GLU A 111 2.37 6.45 -9.18
CA GLU A 111 1.85 5.23 -8.60
C GLU A 111 3.00 4.30 -8.23
N VAL A 112 3.03 3.86 -6.96
CA VAL A 112 4.08 2.98 -6.41
C VAL A 112 3.76 1.51 -6.66
N CYS A 113 2.58 1.08 -6.21
CA CYS A 113 2.07 -0.28 -6.41
C CYS A 113 0.56 -0.37 -6.18
N PRO A 114 -0.13 -1.32 -6.85
CA PRO A 114 -1.50 -1.66 -6.54
C PRO A 114 -1.59 -2.38 -5.19
N LEU A 115 -2.70 -2.19 -4.50
CA LEU A 115 -3.04 -2.84 -3.24
C LEU A 115 -4.42 -3.49 -3.34
N SER A 116 -4.61 -4.59 -2.62
CA SER A 116 -5.91 -5.21 -2.43
C SER A 116 -6.00 -5.93 -1.08
N ALA A 117 -7.21 -6.26 -0.65
CA ALA A 117 -7.40 -7.05 0.55
C ALA A 117 -6.87 -8.48 0.31
N ARG A 118 -6.01 -8.95 1.19
CA ARG A 118 -5.38 -10.27 1.13
C ARG A 118 -5.62 -11.02 2.42
N MET A 119 -5.89 -12.31 2.29
CA MET A 119 -5.85 -13.22 3.44
C MET A 119 -4.42 -13.64 3.68
N VAL A 120 -3.94 -13.43 4.90
CA VAL A 120 -2.61 -13.84 5.33
C VAL A 120 -2.71 -14.82 6.50
N VAL A 121 -1.80 -15.76 6.56
CA VAL A 121 -1.74 -16.79 7.61
C VAL A 121 -0.34 -16.84 8.20
N ASN A 122 -0.26 -16.93 9.52
CA ASN A 122 1.01 -17.16 10.20
C ASN A 122 1.60 -18.52 9.80
N GLN A 123 2.91 -18.56 9.52
CA GLN A 123 3.61 -19.77 9.06
C GLN A 123 3.50 -20.94 10.04
N VAL A 124 3.56 -20.68 11.34
CA VAL A 124 3.44 -21.71 12.37
C VAL A 124 2.02 -22.29 12.37
N SER A 125 1.00 -21.43 12.36
CA SER A 125 -0.40 -21.87 12.29
C SER A 125 -0.68 -22.67 11.02
N MET A 126 -0.12 -22.27 9.88
CA MET A 126 -0.26 -23.01 8.62
C MET A 126 0.32 -24.43 8.70
N LYS A 127 1.41 -24.61 9.45
CA LYS A 127 2.01 -25.95 9.67
C LYS A 127 1.24 -26.80 10.68
N MET A 128 0.74 -26.19 11.76
CA MET A 128 0.09 -26.89 12.85
C MET A 128 -1.38 -27.25 12.56
N GLU A 129 -2.09 -26.39 11.83
CA GLU A 129 -3.52 -26.53 11.54
C GLU A 129 -3.77 -26.59 10.02
N ASN A 130 -2.90 -27.26 9.28
CA ASN A 130 -2.90 -27.23 7.81
C ASN A 130 -4.25 -27.64 7.20
N GLU A 131 -4.86 -28.72 7.64
CA GLU A 131 -6.13 -29.21 7.08
C GLU A 131 -7.27 -28.19 7.26
N ARG A 132 -7.40 -27.61 8.47
CA ARG A 132 -8.42 -26.62 8.79
C ARG A 132 -8.25 -25.34 7.98
N ILE A 133 -7.02 -24.85 7.90
CA ILE A 133 -6.69 -23.63 7.17
C ILE A 133 -6.86 -23.83 5.66
N THR A 134 -6.41 -24.95 5.13
CA THR A 134 -6.56 -25.27 3.71
C THR A 134 -8.03 -25.41 3.31
N LYS A 135 -8.85 -26.00 4.16
CA LYS A 135 -10.31 -26.06 3.95
C LYS A 135 -10.92 -24.66 3.90
N LEU A 136 -10.59 -23.81 4.89
CA LEU A 136 -11.08 -22.44 4.92
C LEU A 136 -10.68 -21.63 3.67
N ILE A 137 -9.43 -21.75 3.23
CA ILE A 137 -8.94 -21.11 2.01
C ILE A 137 -9.75 -21.59 0.79
N SER A 138 -10.00 -22.91 0.69
CA SER A 138 -10.78 -23.49 -0.41
C SER A 138 -12.22 -22.99 -0.41
N ASP A 139 -12.86 -22.96 0.76
CA ASP A 139 -14.25 -22.51 0.90
C ASP A 139 -14.38 -21.01 0.51
N LEU A 140 -13.48 -20.15 1.00
CA LEU A 140 -13.43 -18.74 0.64
C LEU A 140 -13.16 -18.53 -0.86
N LYS A 141 -12.24 -19.29 -1.44
CA LYS A 141 -11.92 -19.23 -2.87
C LYS A 141 -13.15 -19.56 -3.74
N ASN A 142 -13.94 -20.54 -3.34
CA ASN A 142 -15.16 -20.92 -4.02
C ASN A 142 -16.20 -19.78 -3.98
N VAL A 143 -16.39 -19.14 -2.82
CA VAL A 143 -17.30 -18.01 -2.68
C VAL A 143 -16.87 -16.84 -3.57
N ILE A 144 -15.60 -16.45 -3.52
CA ILE A 144 -15.05 -15.35 -4.33
C ILE A 144 -15.23 -15.61 -5.83
N ASN A 145 -14.99 -16.85 -6.28
CA ASN A 145 -15.16 -17.21 -7.69
C ASN A 145 -16.63 -17.18 -8.11
N THR A 146 -17.55 -17.55 -7.24
CA THR A 146 -18.98 -17.50 -7.49
C THR A 146 -19.44 -16.06 -7.64
N GLU A 147 -19.01 -15.15 -6.77
CA GLU A 147 -19.33 -13.72 -6.86
C GLU A 147 -18.74 -13.07 -8.11
N ARG A 148 -17.50 -13.39 -8.47
CA ARG A 148 -16.87 -12.87 -9.71
C ARG A 148 -17.62 -13.28 -10.97
N ASN A 149 -18.17 -14.49 -11.00
CA ASN A 149 -18.96 -14.97 -12.13
C ASN A 149 -20.38 -14.41 -12.17
N ALA A 150 -20.90 -13.93 -11.04
CA ALA A 150 -22.24 -13.32 -10.95
C ALA A 150 -22.27 -11.84 -11.37
N VAL A 151 -21.10 -11.19 -11.49
CA VAL A 151 -20.94 -9.77 -11.84
C VAL A 151 -20.55 -9.56 -13.32
N GLN A 152 -20.36 -10.65 -14.07
CA GLN A 152 -20.18 -10.64 -15.53
C GLN A 152 -21.53 -10.86 -16.23
#